data_ccdfdb8542735832abdbbbeb6f1b8bf3
#
_entry.id   ccdfdb8542735832abdbbbeb6f1b8bf3
#
_cell.length_a   1.000
_cell.length_b   1.000
_cell.length_c   1.000
_cell.angle_alpha   90.00
_cell.angle_beta   90.00
_cell.angle_gamma   90.00
#
_symmetry.space_group_name_H-M   'P 1'
#
loop_
_entity.id
_entity.type
_entity.pdbx_description
1 polymer ?
#
loop_
_entity_poly.entity_id
_entity_poly.type
_entity_poly.pdbx_seq_one_letter_code
_entity_poly.pdbx_strand_id
1 'polypeptide(L)'
;MAAIQGYLETLLANPGINADMRRSFLEKSAAQVERLRHLLADVSTITRMDEASQLIRKEPVVLNDLIDEVAADMELRPAEQRLRVNIDFPKRVEIVGSPSLLGSIFRNLADNAAAYSGGRDLFIRLLDDTPDECTILVADNGIGVEQEHLPHLFERFYRVDKGRSRKLGGTGLGLSIVRNAVAFHGGTISVRNRDKGGLEFVFTLRKHD
;
A
#
# COMPACT_ATOMS: atom_id res chain seq x y z
N MET A 1 12.78 -17.73 -1.20
CA MET A 1 13.61 -18.58 -2.11
C MET A 1 13.36 -20.06 -1.86
N ALA A 2 13.60 -20.62 -0.66
CA ALA A 2 13.43 -22.06 -0.38
C ALA A 2 12.07 -22.67 -0.80
N ALA A 3 10.96 -21.95 -0.62
CA ALA A 3 9.63 -22.46 -1.00
C ALA A 3 9.45 -22.57 -2.52
N ILE A 4 9.94 -21.61 -3.31
CA ILE A 4 9.89 -21.65 -4.79
C ILE A 4 10.72 -22.82 -5.26
N GLN A 5 11.95 -22.94 -4.74
CA GLN A 5 12.86 -24.03 -5.08
C GLN A 5 12.23 -25.38 -4.76
N GLY A 6 11.65 -25.57 -3.57
CA GLY A 6 11.01 -26.83 -3.20
C GLY A 6 9.82 -27.22 -4.10
N TYR A 7 8.98 -26.27 -4.52
CA TYR A 7 7.91 -26.54 -5.46
C TYR A 7 8.45 -26.96 -6.84
N LEU A 8 9.47 -26.27 -7.34
CA LEU A 8 10.08 -26.59 -8.64
C LEU A 8 10.82 -27.95 -8.61
N GLU A 9 11.60 -28.21 -7.55
CA GLU A 9 12.27 -29.50 -7.35
C GLU A 9 11.27 -30.67 -7.29
N THR A 10 10.15 -30.48 -6.59
CA THR A 10 9.08 -31.50 -6.54
C THR A 10 8.48 -31.76 -7.91
N LEU A 11 8.26 -30.71 -8.73
CA LEU A 11 7.77 -30.85 -10.10
C LEU A 11 8.76 -31.57 -11.02
N LEU A 12 10.05 -31.26 -10.88
CA LEU A 12 11.12 -31.86 -11.67
C LEU A 12 11.34 -33.35 -11.30
N ALA A 13 11.26 -33.68 -10.01
CA ALA A 13 11.47 -35.03 -9.51
C ALA A 13 10.27 -35.97 -9.79
N ASN A 14 9.08 -35.42 -10.07
CA ASN A 14 7.86 -36.21 -10.27
C ASN A 14 7.17 -35.87 -11.59
N PRO A 15 7.67 -36.37 -12.74
CA PRO A 15 7.06 -36.12 -14.06
C PRO A 15 5.60 -36.58 -14.17
N GLY A 16 5.21 -37.60 -13.38
CA GLY A 16 3.87 -38.19 -13.35
C GLY A 16 2.89 -37.50 -12.39
N ILE A 17 3.25 -36.36 -11.77
CA ILE A 17 2.35 -35.60 -10.87
C ILE A 17 1.07 -35.23 -11.62
N ASN A 18 -0.10 -35.32 -10.96
CA ASN A 18 -1.36 -35.00 -11.60
C ASN A 18 -1.43 -33.50 -11.99
N ALA A 19 -2.29 -33.19 -12.98
CA ALA A 19 -2.38 -31.83 -13.55
C ALA A 19 -2.76 -30.76 -12.52
N ASP A 20 -3.67 -31.06 -11.59
CA ASP A 20 -4.14 -30.10 -10.58
C ASP A 20 -3.02 -29.76 -9.58
N MET A 21 -2.27 -30.76 -9.14
CA MET A 21 -1.15 -30.56 -8.23
C MET A 21 0.00 -29.81 -8.91
N ARG A 22 0.28 -30.12 -10.18
CA ARG A 22 1.23 -29.37 -11.00
C ARG A 22 0.85 -27.92 -11.10
N ARG A 23 -0.41 -27.64 -11.44
CA ARG A 23 -0.96 -26.29 -11.52
C ARG A 23 -0.85 -25.55 -10.19
N SER A 24 -1.24 -26.19 -9.08
CA SER A 24 -1.14 -25.63 -7.73
C SER A 24 0.29 -25.22 -7.36
N PHE A 25 1.29 -26.04 -7.68
CA PHE A 25 2.70 -25.73 -7.39
C PHE A 25 3.23 -24.58 -8.25
N LEU A 26 2.83 -24.51 -9.52
CA LEU A 26 3.18 -23.40 -10.40
C LEU A 26 2.55 -22.07 -9.92
N GLU A 27 1.26 -22.08 -9.56
CA GLU A 27 0.55 -20.92 -9.02
C GLU A 27 1.18 -20.43 -7.71
N LYS A 28 1.53 -21.35 -6.80
CA LYS A 28 2.24 -21.02 -5.56
C LYS A 28 3.63 -20.44 -5.82
N SER A 29 4.36 -20.98 -6.79
CA SER A 29 5.67 -20.46 -7.17
C SER A 29 5.55 -19.03 -7.75
N ALA A 30 4.60 -18.83 -8.67
CA ALA A 30 4.33 -17.52 -9.26
C ALA A 30 3.96 -16.49 -8.19
N ALA A 31 3.09 -16.83 -7.24
CA ALA A 31 2.73 -15.95 -6.11
C ALA A 31 3.94 -15.57 -5.24
N GLN A 32 4.88 -16.51 -5.01
CA GLN A 32 6.10 -16.21 -4.25
C GLN A 32 7.08 -15.33 -5.03
N VAL A 33 7.19 -15.48 -6.34
CA VAL A 33 8.01 -14.60 -7.20
C VAL A 33 7.45 -13.18 -7.18
N GLU A 34 6.14 -13.02 -7.31
CA GLU A 34 5.48 -11.71 -7.28
C GLU A 34 5.69 -11.02 -5.92
N ARG A 35 5.56 -11.78 -4.84
CA ARG A 35 5.88 -11.26 -3.50
C ARG A 35 7.32 -10.79 -3.37
N LEU A 36 8.29 -11.55 -3.94
CA LEU A 36 9.70 -11.15 -3.92
C LEU A 36 9.93 -9.87 -4.72
N ARG A 37 9.25 -9.73 -5.87
CA ARG A 37 9.28 -8.52 -6.69
C ARG A 37 8.80 -7.29 -5.90
N HIS A 38 7.67 -7.41 -5.19
CA HIS A 38 7.16 -6.33 -4.33
C HIS A 38 8.13 -5.99 -3.21
N LEU A 39 8.71 -7.00 -2.52
CA LEU A 39 9.72 -6.77 -1.48
C LEU A 39 10.94 -6.00 -1.99
N LEU A 40 11.45 -6.36 -3.18
CA LEU A 40 12.59 -5.67 -3.78
C LEU A 40 12.25 -4.22 -4.16
N ALA A 41 11.06 -3.98 -4.69
CA ALA A 41 10.58 -2.63 -4.99
C ALA A 41 10.44 -1.77 -3.73
N ASP A 42 9.85 -2.33 -2.66
CA ASP A 42 9.69 -1.67 -1.36
C ASP A 42 11.05 -1.30 -0.76
N VAL A 43 11.99 -2.27 -0.70
CA VAL A 43 13.35 -2.03 -0.19
C VAL A 43 14.07 -0.97 -1.02
N SER A 44 14.01 -1.07 -2.36
CA SER A 44 14.61 -0.07 -3.25
C SER A 44 14.04 1.34 -3.02
N THR A 45 12.73 1.45 -2.77
CA THR A 45 12.07 2.72 -2.49
C THR A 45 12.56 3.30 -1.15
N ILE A 46 12.62 2.47 -0.10
CA ILE A 46 13.12 2.89 1.21
C ILE A 46 14.59 3.33 1.12
N THR A 47 15.45 2.52 0.50
CA THR A 47 16.87 2.83 0.35
C THR A 47 17.08 4.16 -0.39
N ARG A 48 16.32 4.40 -1.47
CA ARG A 48 16.38 5.69 -2.19
C ARG A 48 15.95 6.87 -1.32
N MET A 49 14.94 6.73 -0.47
CA MET A 49 14.52 7.79 0.44
C MET A 49 15.53 8.02 1.56
N ASP A 50 16.16 6.97 2.09
CA ASP A 50 17.12 7.05 3.19
C ASP A 50 18.48 7.61 2.73
N GLU A 51 19.01 7.17 1.58
CA GLU A 51 20.39 7.44 1.16
C GLU A 51 20.51 8.50 0.05
N ALA A 52 19.48 8.67 -0.76
CA ALA A 52 19.54 9.46 -1.98
C ALA A 52 18.33 10.39 -2.17
N SER A 53 17.74 10.87 -1.08
CA SER A 53 16.55 11.75 -1.12
C SER A 53 16.77 12.99 -1.99
N GLN A 54 17.99 13.54 -1.99
CA GLN A 54 18.38 14.70 -2.82
C GLN A 54 18.40 14.41 -4.32
N LEU A 55 18.47 13.14 -4.74
CA LEU A 55 18.44 12.73 -6.14
C LEU A 55 17.03 12.42 -6.65
N ILE A 56 16.05 12.39 -5.76
CA ILE A 56 14.65 12.14 -6.15
C ILE A 56 14.12 13.43 -6.79
N ARG A 57 13.76 13.34 -8.07
CA ARG A 57 13.20 14.47 -8.80
C ARG A 57 11.82 14.80 -8.29
N LYS A 58 11.58 16.10 -8.10
CA LYS A 58 10.27 16.67 -7.82
C LYS A 58 9.79 17.42 -9.06
N GLU A 59 8.53 17.30 -9.37
CA GLU A 59 7.85 17.96 -10.49
C GLU A 59 6.41 18.29 -10.11
N PRO A 60 5.72 19.18 -10.84
CA PRO A 60 4.29 19.41 -10.61
C PRO A 60 3.48 18.13 -10.80
N VAL A 61 2.72 17.73 -9.79
CA VAL A 61 1.89 16.51 -9.78
C VAL A 61 0.48 16.87 -9.36
N VAL A 62 -0.48 16.41 -10.14
CA VAL A 62 -1.91 16.53 -9.83
C VAL A 62 -2.32 15.32 -9.01
N LEU A 63 -2.70 15.53 -7.76
CA LEU A 63 -3.08 14.44 -6.86
C LEU A 63 -4.34 13.70 -7.33
N ASN A 64 -5.28 14.42 -7.95
CA ASN A 64 -6.50 13.82 -8.49
C ASN A 64 -6.19 12.69 -9.47
N ASP A 65 -5.23 12.90 -10.39
CA ASP A 65 -4.86 11.92 -11.39
C ASP A 65 -4.31 10.63 -10.75
N LEU A 66 -3.49 10.76 -9.68
CA LEU A 66 -2.98 9.61 -8.93
C LEU A 66 -4.07 8.86 -8.15
N ILE A 67 -5.05 9.59 -7.62
CA ILE A 67 -6.19 9.01 -6.92
C ILE A 67 -7.09 8.23 -7.89
N ASP A 68 -7.33 8.80 -9.08
CA ASP A 68 -8.13 8.17 -10.13
C ASP A 68 -7.45 6.89 -10.67
N GLU A 69 -6.11 6.89 -10.83
CA GLU A 69 -5.34 5.69 -11.15
C GLU A 69 -5.53 4.59 -10.12
N VAL A 70 -5.44 4.92 -8.83
CA VAL A 70 -5.64 3.94 -7.75
C VAL A 70 -7.07 3.41 -7.73
N ALA A 71 -8.07 4.25 -7.99
CA ALA A 71 -9.46 3.83 -8.09
C ALA A 71 -9.67 2.86 -9.26
N ALA A 72 -9.13 3.17 -10.44
CA ALA A 72 -9.18 2.31 -11.61
C ALA A 72 -8.49 0.95 -11.37
N ASP A 73 -7.30 0.96 -10.78
CA ASP A 73 -6.58 -0.27 -10.41
C ASP A 73 -7.40 -1.14 -9.43
N MET A 74 -8.11 -0.50 -8.50
CA MET A 74 -8.93 -1.20 -7.51
C MET A 74 -10.15 -1.88 -8.16
N GLU A 75 -10.74 -1.30 -9.20
CA GLU A 75 -11.85 -1.88 -9.96
C GLU A 75 -11.45 -3.14 -10.72
N LEU A 76 -10.20 -3.22 -11.18
CA LEU A 76 -9.66 -4.36 -11.93
C LEU A 76 -9.31 -5.57 -11.04
N ARG A 77 -9.35 -5.42 -9.71
CA ARG A 77 -9.02 -6.51 -8.79
C ARG A 77 -10.08 -7.61 -8.76
N PRO A 78 -9.69 -8.85 -8.38
CA PRO A 78 -10.64 -9.90 -8.05
C PRO A 78 -11.67 -9.44 -7.02
N ALA A 79 -12.89 -9.95 -7.10
CA ALA A 79 -14.03 -9.51 -6.28
C ALA A 79 -13.75 -9.53 -4.76
N GLU A 80 -12.94 -10.48 -4.30
CA GLU A 80 -12.56 -10.65 -2.89
C GLU A 80 -11.61 -9.53 -2.37
N GLN A 81 -10.89 -8.89 -3.29
CA GLN A 81 -9.91 -7.82 -2.98
C GLN A 81 -10.35 -6.45 -3.49
N ARG A 82 -11.54 -6.38 -4.11
CA ARG A 82 -12.07 -5.15 -4.67
C ARG A 82 -12.72 -4.32 -3.59
N LEU A 83 -12.29 -3.06 -3.47
CA LEU A 83 -12.95 -2.06 -2.66
C LEU A 83 -13.67 -1.05 -3.56
N ARG A 84 -14.82 -0.57 -3.12
CA ARG A 84 -15.47 0.58 -3.71
C ARG A 84 -14.74 1.84 -3.23
N VAL A 85 -14.11 2.56 -4.14
CA VAL A 85 -13.39 3.79 -3.82
C VAL A 85 -14.37 4.96 -3.88
N ASN A 86 -14.53 5.65 -2.76
CA ASN A 86 -15.40 6.82 -2.60
C ASN A 86 -14.51 8.06 -2.51
N ILE A 87 -14.48 8.84 -3.58
CA ILE A 87 -13.62 10.02 -3.71
C ILE A 87 -14.45 11.28 -3.42
N ASP A 88 -13.98 12.07 -2.43
CA ASP A 88 -14.47 13.39 -2.11
C ASP A 88 -13.30 14.38 -2.19
N PHE A 89 -12.94 14.71 -3.42
CA PHE A 89 -11.78 15.53 -3.77
C PHE A 89 -12.23 16.63 -4.76
N PRO A 90 -13.00 17.63 -4.27
CA PRO A 90 -13.77 18.53 -5.13
C PRO A 90 -12.90 19.56 -5.88
N LYS A 91 -11.63 19.70 -5.51
CA LYS A 91 -10.70 20.64 -6.13
C LYS A 91 -9.58 19.89 -6.84
N ARG A 92 -9.04 20.48 -7.89
CA ARG A 92 -7.78 20.05 -8.48
C ARG A 92 -6.63 20.51 -7.56
N VAL A 93 -5.91 19.57 -6.99
CA VAL A 93 -4.79 19.84 -6.08
C VAL A 93 -3.49 19.47 -6.80
N GLU A 94 -2.62 20.46 -6.97
CA GLU A 94 -1.29 20.30 -7.55
C GLU A 94 -0.23 20.54 -6.47
N ILE A 95 0.76 19.68 -6.42
CA ILE A 95 1.91 19.81 -5.52
C ILE A 95 3.21 19.57 -6.27
N VAL A 96 4.30 20.17 -5.81
CA VAL A 96 5.64 19.89 -6.31
C VAL A 96 6.20 18.69 -5.54
N GLY A 97 6.30 17.54 -6.20
CA GLY A 97 6.68 16.30 -5.54
C GLY A 97 7.14 15.20 -6.48
N SER A 98 7.46 14.05 -5.91
CA SER A 98 7.80 12.86 -6.69
C SER A 98 6.54 12.07 -7.06
N PRO A 99 6.20 11.93 -8.36
CA PRO A 99 5.00 11.18 -8.77
C PRO A 99 4.99 9.75 -8.23
N SER A 100 6.16 9.09 -8.23
CA SER A 100 6.29 7.71 -7.76
C SER A 100 6.05 7.57 -6.27
N LEU A 101 6.56 8.50 -5.44
CA LEU A 101 6.36 8.48 -3.99
C LEU A 101 4.93 8.87 -3.62
N LEU A 102 4.38 9.91 -4.28
CA LEU A 102 2.99 10.32 -4.06
C LEU A 102 2.01 9.20 -4.45
N GLY A 103 2.19 8.58 -5.62
CA GLY A 103 1.41 7.42 -6.02
C GLY A 103 1.55 6.25 -5.06
N SER A 104 2.76 6.05 -4.47
CA SER A 104 2.98 4.99 -3.49
C SER A 104 2.19 5.19 -2.19
N ILE A 105 1.92 6.44 -1.77
CA ILE A 105 1.08 6.75 -0.60
C ILE A 105 -0.31 6.15 -0.79
N PHE A 106 -1.00 6.56 -1.85
CA PHE A 106 -2.38 6.12 -2.10
C PHE A 106 -2.45 4.61 -2.38
N ARG A 107 -1.53 4.08 -3.18
CA ARG A 107 -1.48 2.65 -3.50
C ARG A 107 -1.27 1.79 -2.26
N ASN A 108 -0.30 2.09 -1.40
CA ASN A 108 -0.05 1.31 -0.18
C ASN A 108 -1.22 1.37 0.81
N LEU A 109 -1.89 2.53 0.95
CA LEU A 109 -3.08 2.65 1.80
C LEU A 109 -4.26 1.84 1.24
N ALA A 110 -4.49 1.87 -0.07
CA ALA A 110 -5.52 1.09 -0.73
C ALA A 110 -5.23 -0.42 -0.68
N ASP A 111 -3.97 -0.84 -0.90
CA ASP A 111 -3.53 -2.23 -0.78
C ASP A 111 -3.71 -2.76 0.63
N ASN A 112 -3.37 -1.95 1.63
CA ASN A 112 -3.54 -2.30 3.04
C ASN A 112 -5.02 -2.49 3.38
N ALA A 113 -5.88 -1.58 2.94
CA ALA A 113 -7.33 -1.70 3.12
C ALA A 113 -7.87 -2.95 2.44
N ALA A 114 -7.52 -3.22 1.18
CA ALA A 114 -7.97 -4.39 0.43
C ALA A 114 -7.52 -5.72 1.06
N ALA A 115 -6.28 -5.77 1.59
CA ALA A 115 -5.72 -7.00 2.15
C ALA A 115 -6.18 -7.29 3.58
N TYR A 116 -6.38 -6.26 4.40
CA TYR A 116 -6.47 -6.46 5.86
C TYR A 116 -7.74 -5.93 6.50
N SER A 117 -8.43 -4.96 5.90
CA SER A 117 -9.58 -4.32 6.55
C SER A 117 -10.76 -5.27 6.74
N GLY A 118 -10.99 -6.18 5.81
CA GLY A 118 -12.23 -6.96 5.72
C GLY A 118 -13.45 -6.13 5.35
N GLY A 119 -13.27 -4.82 5.14
CA GLY A 119 -14.30 -3.89 4.66
C GLY A 119 -14.50 -3.98 3.14
N ARG A 120 -15.40 -3.12 2.63
CA ARG A 120 -15.71 -3.03 1.20
C ARG A 120 -15.59 -1.64 0.61
N ASP A 121 -15.37 -0.64 1.45
CA ASP A 121 -15.28 0.76 1.05
C ASP A 121 -13.94 1.35 1.47
N LEU A 122 -13.34 2.10 0.54
CA LEU A 122 -12.21 2.99 0.77
C LEU A 122 -12.69 4.42 0.51
N PHE A 123 -12.39 5.32 1.42
CA PHE A 123 -12.74 6.74 1.33
C PHE A 123 -11.46 7.54 1.17
N ILE A 124 -11.41 8.41 0.18
CA ILE A 124 -10.31 9.37 -0.04
C ILE A 124 -10.93 10.76 -0.07
N ARG A 125 -10.52 11.62 0.86
CA ARG A 125 -11.12 12.95 1.02
C ARG A 125 -10.08 14.03 1.17
N LEU A 126 -10.31 15.16 0.55
CA LEU A 126 -9.61 16.39 0.82
C LEU A 126 -10.27 17.08 2.02
N LEU A 127 -9.57 17.14 3.15
CA LEU A 127 -10.09 17.77 4.37
C LEU A 127 -9.84 19.27 4.40
N ASP A 128 -8.64 19.69 3.96
CA ASP A 128 -8.25 21.09 3.88
C ASP A 128 -7.29 21.32 2.72
N ASP A 129 -7.32 22.54 2.18
CA ASP A 129 -6.54 22.95 1.03
C ASP A 129 -6.15 24.44 1.16
N THR A 130 -4.95 24.67 1.69
CA THR A 130 -4.36 25.99 1.82
C THR A 130 -3.36 26.27 0.67
N PRO A 131 -2.84 27.50 0.53
CA PRO A 131 -1.79 27.78 -0.45
C PRO A 131 -0.52 26.94 -0.23
N ASP A 132 -0.17 26.61 1.02
CA ASP A 132 1.11 25.99 1.39
C ASP A 132 1.02 24.47 1.53
N GLU A 133 -0.13 23.94 1.95
CA GLU A 133 -0.31 22.50 2.19
C GLU A 133 -1.75 22.03 1.93
N CYS A 134 -1.92 20.75 1.72
CA CYS A 134 -3.22 20.08 1.72
C CYS A 134 -3.26 18.99 2.78
N THR A 135 -4.44 18.78 3.37
CA THR A 135 -4.72 17.71 4.34
C THR A 135 -5.66 16.69 3.72
N ILE A 136 -5.24 15.43 3.72
CA ILE A 136 -5.94 14.33 3.06
C ILE A 136 -6.27 13.26 4.08
N LEU A 137 -7.48 12.71 3.96
CA LEU A 137 -7.94 11.54 4.70
C LEU A 137 -8.06 10.36 3.75
N VAL A 138 -7.51 9.22 4.17
CA VAL A 138 -7.77 7.92 3.55
C VAL A 138 -8.26 6.98 4.64
N ALA A 139 -9.43 6.36 4.43
CA ALA A 139 -10.05 5.52 5.46
C ALA A 139 -10.75 4.30 4.85
N ASP A 140 -10.79 3.20 5.59
CA ASP A 140 -11.59 2.03 5.25
C ASP A 140 -12.79 1.88 6.23
N ASN A 141 -13.70 0.95 5.91
CA ASN A 141 -14.84 0.60 6.77
C ASN A 141 -14.72 -0.83 7.33
N GLY A 142 -13.49 -1.29 7.56
CA GLY A 142 -13.22 -2.63 8.05
C GLY A 142 -13.26 -2.78 9.56
N ILE A 143 -12.47 -3.75 10.05
CA ILE A 143 -12.46 -4.13 11.48
C ILE A 143 -11.58 -3.22 12.35
N GLY A 144 -10.68 -2.42 11.73
CA GLY A 144 -9.65 -1.69 12.48
C GLY A 144 -8.58 -2.59 13.07
N VAL A 145 -7.88 -2.11 14.08
CA VAL A 145 -6.85 -2.85 14.84
C VAL A 145 -7.00 -2.59 16.33
N GLU A 146 -6.43 -3.45 17.18
CA GLU A 146 -6.37 -3.22 18.61
C GLU A 146 -5.54 -1.95 18.91
N GLN A 147 -5.92 -1.23 19.96
CA GLN A 147 -5.34 0.08 20.30
C GLN A 147 -3.82 0.03 20.48
N GLU A 148 -3.30 -1.08 21.01
CA GLU A 148 -1.88 -1.30 21.24
C GLU A 148 -1.06 -1.38 19.95
N HIS A 149 -1.66 -1.71 18.83
CA HIS A 149 -0.99 -1.81 17.52
C HIS A 149 -0.83 -0.47 16.81
N LEU A 150 -1.71 0.52 17.09
CA LEU A 150 -1.73 1.80 16.39
C LEU A 150 -0.37 2.52 16.38
N PRO A 151 0.37 2.64 17.49
CA PRO A 151 1.67 3.32 17.51
C PRO A 151 2.73 2.64 16.63
N HIS A 152 2.58 1.35 16.39
CA HIS A 152 3.58 0.51 15.71
C HIS A 152 3.31 0.32 14.21
N LEU A 153 2.13 0.72 13.70
CA LEU A 153 1.72 0.45 12.31
C LEU A 153 2.69 1.01 11.26
N PHE A 154 3.42 2.07 11.58
CA PHE A 154 4.40 2.68 10.68
C PHE A 154 5.83 2.12 10.85
N GLU A 155 6.05 1.18 11.76
CA GLU A 155 7.36 0.55 11.94
C GLU A 155 7.65 -0.42 10.77
N ARG A 156 8.91 -0.47 10.34
CA ARG A 156 9.36 -1.38 9.29
C ARG A 156 9.18 -2.83 9.74
N PHE A 157 8.60 -3.67 8.87
CA PHE A 157 8.33 -5.09 9.10
C PHE A 157 7.30 -5.39 10.20
N TYR A 158 6.66 -4.37 10.78
CA TYR A 158 5.63 -4.57 11.78
C TYR A 158 4.36 -5.18 11.16
N ARG A 159 3.71 -6.07 11.90
CA ARG A 159 2.52 -6.81 11.47
C ARG A 159 1.69 -7.20 12.68
N VAL A 160 0.42 -6.86 12.69
CA VAL A 160 -0.54 -7.21 13.75
C VAL A 160 -0.70 -8.72 13.85
N ASP A 161 -0.89 -9.42 12.71
CA ASP A 161 -1.00 -10.89 12.65
C ASP A 161 0.03 -11.47 11.68
N LYS A 162 1.06 -12.14 12.23
CA LYS A 162 2.14 -12.77 11.46
C LYS A 162 1.65 -13.96 10.62
N GLY A 163 0.57 -14.63 11.04
CA GLY A 163 0.03 -15.81 10.35
C GLY A 163 -0.83 -15.44 9.14
N ARG A 164 -1.85 -14.61 9.35
CA ARG A 164 -2.78 -14.14 8.31
C ARG A 164 -2.07 -13.32 7.24
N SER A 165 -1.20 -12.42 7.68
CA SER A 165 -0.47 -11.56 6.76
C SER A 165 0.55 -12.31 5.88
N ARG A 166 1.11 -13.48 6.32
CA ARG A 166 1.96 -14.32 5.45
C ARG A 166 1.19 -14.90 4.27
N LYS A 167 -0.06 -15.31 4.50
CA LYS A 167 -0.92 -15.86 3.44
C LYS A 167 -1.32 -14.80 2.41
N LEU A 168 -1.49 -13.56 2.86
CA LEU A 168 -1.85 -12.42 2.01
C LEU A 168 -0.65 -11.72 1.33
N GLY A 169 0.58 -12.22 1.56
CA GLY A 169 1.76 -11.72 0.85
C GLY A 169 2.36 -10.40 1.35
N GLY A 170 1.82 -9.79 2.41
CA GLY A 170 2.26 -8.49 2.91
C GLY A 170 3.74 -8.48 3.35
N THR A 171 4.45 -7.41 3.02
CA THR A 171 5.87 -7.19 3.32
C THR A 171 6.09 -6.62 4.72
N GLY A 172 5.12 -5.87 5.25
CA GLY A 172 5.24 -5.05 6.46
C GLY A 172 6.02 -3.76 6.21
N LEU A 173 6.24 -3.38 4.96
CA LEU A 173 6.95 -2.15 4.59
C LEU A 173 6.02 -1.04 4.08
N GLY A 174 4.83 -1.38 3.58
CA GLY A 174 3.94 -0.44 2.91
C GLY A 174 3.62 0.81 3.73
N LEU A 175 3.20 0.66 5.00
CA LEU A 175 2.88 1.82 5.84
C LEU A 175 4.14 2.63 6.24
N SER A 176 5.30 2.00 6.38
CA SER A 176 6.56 2.74 6.59
C SER A 176 6.97 3.53 5.34
N ILE A 177 6.69 3.01 4.13
CA ILE A 177 6.87 3.74 2.87
C ILE A 177 5.94 4.95 2.85
N VAL A 178 4.67 4.79 3.23
CA VAL A 178 3.71 5.90 3.32
C VAL A 178 4.25 7.00 4.22
N ARG A 179 4.66 6.67 5.46
CA ARG A 179 5.21 7.66 6.40
C ARG A 179 6.43 8.39 5.84
N ASN A 180 7.36 7.65 5.24
CA ASN A 180 8.58 8.26 4.67
C ASN A 180 8.27 9.12 3.44
N ALA A 181 7.33 8.69 2.58
CA ALA A 181 6.91 9.47 1.41
C ALA A 181 6.19 10.76 1.82
N VAL A 182 5.33 10.72 2.84
CA VAL A 182 4.69 11.91 3.41
C VAL A 182 5.75 12.86 4.00
N ALA A 183 6.71 12.33 4.79
CA ALA A 183 7.80 13.13 5.35
C ALA A 183 8.70 13.75 4.27
N PHE A 184 8.99 13.03 3.18
CA PHE A 184 9.74 13.53 2.02
C PHE A 184 9.06 14.77 1.39
N HIS A 185 7.72 14.83 1.43
CA HIS A 185 6.93 15.98 0.96
C HIS A 185 6.62 16.98 2.08
N GLY A 186 7.40 16.98 3.16
CA GLY A 186 7.30 17.95 4.25
C GLY A 186 6.05 17.83 5.10
N GLY A 187 5.31 16.74 4.97
CA GLY A 187 4.07 16.48 5.70
C GLY A 187 4.22 15.59 6.93
N THR A 188 3.11 15.37 7.59
CA THR A 188 2.96 14.47 8.75
C THR A 188 1.81 13.50 8.50
N ILE A 189 1.84 12.32 9.14
CA ILE A 189 0.76 11.34 9.05
C ILE A 189 0.40 10.80 10.43
N SER A 190 -0.89 10.60 10.65
CA SER A 190 -1.44 9.94 11.83
C SER A 190 -2.42 8.85 11.43
N VAL A 191 -2.68 7.91 12.35
CA VAL A 191 -3.64 6.82 12.17
C VAL A 191 -4.48 6.65 13.42
N ARG A 192 -5.76 6.34 13.25
CA ARG A 192 -6.67 5.98 14.35
C ARG A 192 -7.73 4.98 13.89
N ASN A 193 -8.32 4.27 14.84
CA ASN A 193 -9.57 3.55 14.57
C ASN A 193 -10.72 4.55 14.40
N ARG A 194 -11.63 4.23 13.48
CA ARG A 194 -12.87 4.99 13.29
C ARG A 194 -13.95 4.49 14.24
N ASP A 195 -14.81 5.38 14.71
CA ASP A 195 -15.94 5.02 15.60
C ASP A 195 -16.90 3.99 14.98
N LYS A 196 -17.05 4.02 13.66
CA LYS A 196 -17.92 3.12 12.89
C LYS A 196 -17.19 1.90 12.31
N GLY A 197 -15.98 1.63 12.79
CA GLY A 197 -15.10 0.57 12.29
C GLY A 197 -14.19 1.00 11.15
N GLY A 198 -13.04 0.31 11.03
CA GLY A 198 -11.98 0.58 10.07
C GLY A 198 -10.87 1.48 10.62
N LEU A 199 -9.86 1.69 9.79
CA LEU A 199 -8.76 2.62 10.05
C LEU A 199 -8.97 3.92 9.29
N GLU A 200 -8.47 5.00 9.87
CA GLU A 200 -8.42 6.32 9.28
C GLU A 200 -7.00 6.86 9.35
N PHE A 201 -6.44 7.16 8.20
CA PHE A 201 -5.14 7.82 8.03
C PHE A 201 -5.39 9.27 7.64
N VAL A 202 -4.82 10.21 8.38
CA VAL A 202 -4.84 11.63 8.05
C VAL A 202 -3.42 12.10 7.86
N PHE A 203 -3.13 12.72 6.73
CA PHE A 203 -1.80 13.22 6.42
C PHE A 203 -1.84 14.56 5.69
N THR A 204 -0.75 15.31 5.85
CA THR A 204 -0.53 16.57 5.14
C THR A 204 0.53 16.40 4.06
N LEU A 205 0.49 17.24 3.03
CA LEU A 205 1.53 17.34 2.01
C LEU A 205 1.77 18.83 1.73
N ARG A 206 3.03 19.27 1.72
CA ARG A 206 3.37 20.61 1.28
C ARG A 206 3.25 20.73 -0.23
N LYS A 207 2.73 21.88 -0.70
CA LYS A 207 2.52 22.14 -2.12
C LYS A 207 3.78 22.62 -2.83
N HIS A 208 4.65 23.28 -2.09
CA HIS A 208 5.90 23.87 -2.58
C HIS A 208 7.06 23.39 -1.69
N ASP A 209 8.29 23.44 -2.24
CA ASP A 209 9.53 23.16 -1.49
C ASP A 209 9.90 24.27 -0.51
#